data_dae87d661cab1902d1e9fd25cbd09283
#
_entry.id   dae87d661cab1902d1e9fd25cbd09283
#
_cell.length_a   1.000
_cell.length_b   1.000
_cell.length_c   1.000
_cell.angle_alpha   90.00
_cell.angle_beta   90.00
_cell.angle_gamma   90.00
#
_symmetry.space_group_name_H-M   'P 1'
#
loop_
_entity.id
_entity.type
_entity.pdbx_description
1 polymer ?
#
loop_
_entity_poly.entity_id
_entity_poly.type
_entity_poly.pdbx_seq_one_letter_code
_entity_poly.pdbx_strand_id
1 'polypeptide(L)'
;VAKADLEKAEQNLEIFSQQSKIYIPDEQAKALIEKLTTVDKETSKIKVSNDSNEAKLGTVIQQLQQQNLAITEYNVSDNPSIVKIRDNIIAKQMELVELEQRYTEKHPDVILLKKEIDELNNKLSSEVQQSVASGANTLNPVHAGLLQQKVQAETELSVGRVWLTSMGKLQQELEKQMSVLSQGTV
;
A
#
# COMPACT_ATOMS: atom_id res chain seq x y z
N VAL A 1 3.25 -24.84 8.70
CA VAL A 1 3.74 -23.47 8.48
C VAL A 1 3.34 -22.61 9.68
N ALA A 2 2.07 -22.36 9.98
CA ALA A 2 1.64 -21.48 11.08
C ALA A 2 2.14 -21.91 12.49
N LYS A 3 2.25 -23.22 12.75
CA LYS A 3 2.75 -23.73 14.03
C LYS A 3 4.26 -23.52 14.20
N ALA A 4 5.02 -23.65 13.13
CA ALA A 4 6.47 -23.39 13.13
C ALA A 4 6.79 -21.89 13.26
N ASP A 5 5.91 -21.04 12.72
CA ASP A 5 6.06 -19.59 12.82
C ASP A 5 5.70 -19.09 14.22
N LEU A 6 4.71 -19.71 14.90
CA LEU A 6 4.38 -19.45 16.29
C LEU A 6 5.52 -19.89 17.22
N GLU A 7 6.04 -21.09 17.05
CA GLU A 7 7.15 -21.64 17.84
C GLU A 7 8.43 -20.78 17.70
N LYS A 8 8.70 -20.25 16.50
CA LYS A 8 9.80 -19.30 16.26
C LYS A 8 9.59 -17.95 16.94
N ALA A 9 8.34 -17.45 16.92
CA ALA A 9 7.99 -16.19 17.58
C ALA A 9 8.10 -16.34 19.11
N GLU A 10 7.66 -17.47 19.69
CA GLU A 10 7.80 -17.78 21.11
C GLU A 10 9.26 -17.92 21.53
N GLN A 11 10.09 -18.61 20.75
CA GLN A 11 11.53 -18.73 21.00
C GLN A 11 12.25 -17.39 20.94
N ASN A 12 11.92 -16.55 19.96
CA ASN A 12 12.48 -15.20 19.85
C ASN A 12 12.07 -14.32 21.04
N LEU A 13 10.83 -14.45 21.53
CA LEU A 13 10.34 -13.76 22.71
C LEU A 13 11.10 -14.22 23.98
N GLU A 14 11.32 -15.52 24.13
CA GLU A 14 12.04 -16.09 25.26
C GLU A 14 13.51 -15.64 25.28
N ILE A 15 14.19 -15.65 24.14
CA ILE A 15 15.56 -15.16 23.98
C ILE A 15 15.65 -13.67 24.28
N PHE A 16 14.70 -12.87 23.80
CA PHE A 16 14.62 -11.45 24.05
C PHE A 16 14.36 -11.13 25.53
N SER A 17 13.45 -11.85 26.18
CA SER A 17 13.15 -11.65 27.59
C SER A 17 14.32 -12.06 28.50
N GLN A 18 15.05 -13.13 28.17
CA GLN A 18 16.24 -13.56 28.88
C GLN A 18 17.44 -12.61 28.73
N GLN A 19 17.63 -12.05 27.54
CA GLN A 19 18.70 -11.08 27.27
C GLN A 19 18.46 -9.71 27.90
N SER A 20 17.19 -9.30 28.01
CA SER A 20 16.82 -7.94 28.42
C SER A 20 16.58 -7.79 29.93
N LYS A 21 16.54 -8.89 30.71
CA LYS A 21 16.16 -8.90 32.14
C LYS A 21 14.84 -8.20 32.45
N ILE A 22 13.89 -8.24 31.52
CA ILE A 22 12.66 -7.46 31.57
C ILE A 22 11.50 -8.37 31.90
N TYR A 23 10.80 -8.06 32.99
CA TYR A 23 9.49 -8.63 33.29
C TYR A 23 8.43 -7.77 32.58
N ILE A 24 7.95 -8.23 31.43
CA ILE A 24 6.88 -7.56 30.71
C ILE A 24 5.55 -8.18 31.14
N PRO A 25 4.50 -7.40 31.47
CA PRO A 25 3.17 -7.95 31.70
C PRO A 25 2.72 -8.72 30.45
N ASP A 26 2.51 -10.03 30.62
CA ASP A 26 2.46 -11.02 29.54
C ASP A 26 1.46 -10.69 28.40
N GLU A 27 0.29 -10.12 28.75
CA GLU A 27 -0.77 -9.83 27.77
C GLU A 27 -0.51 -8.59 26.89
N GLN A 28 0.03 -7.52 27.47
CA GLN A 28 0.29 -6.29 26.70
C GLN A 28 1.45 -6.47 25.71
N ALA A 29 2.48 -7.18 26.13
CA ALA A 29 3.60 -7.51 25.27
C ALA A 29 3.19 -8.42 24.11
N LYS A 30 2.39 -9.45 24.39
CA LYS A 30 1.84 -10.33 23.34
C LYS A 30 1.02 -9.55 22.32
N ALA A 31 0.14 -8.64 22.77
CA ALA A 31 -0.66 -7.81 21.88
C ALA A 31 0.19 -6.88 20.99
N LEU A 32 1.29 -6.31 21.55
CA LEU A 32 2.21 -5.47 20.75
C LEU A 32 3.00 -6.31 19.74
N ILE A 33 3.46 -7.50 20.11
CA ILE A 33 4.16 -8.43 19.21
C ILE A 33 3.24 -8.87 18.07
N GLU A 34 1.98 -9.20 18.35
CA GLU A 34 1.01 -9.55 17.33
C GLU A 34 0.78 -8.39 16.34
N LYS A 35 0.66 -7.16 16.86
CA LYS A 35 0.54 -5.96 16.02
C LYS A 35 1.79 -5.75 15.16
N LEU A 36 2.99 -5.84 15.75
CA LEU A 36 4.25 -5.72 15.00
C LEU A 36 4.34 -6.78 13.90
N THR A 37 4.04 -8.04 14.22
CA THR A 37 4.04 -9.13 13.25
C THR A 37 3.06 -8.88 12.10
N THR A 38 1.90 -8.32 12.42
CA THR A 38 0.89 -7.96 11.40
C THR A 38 1.40 -6.83 10.51
N VAL A 39 1.98 -5.77 11.09
CA VAL A 39 2.57 -4.66 10.34
C VAL A 39 3.70 -5.15 9.43
N ASP A 40 4.59 -6.00 9.90
CA ASP A 40 5.68 -6.57 9.12
C ASP A 40 5.18 -7.40 7.94
N LYS A 41 4.16 -8.23 8.19
CA LYS A 41 3.53 -9.06 7.16
C LYS A 41 2.88 -8.20 6.07
N GLU A 42 2.09 -7.20 6.46
CA GLU A 42 1.43 -6.30 5.50
C GLU A 42 2.46 -5.44 4.76
N THR A 43 3.49 -4.95 5.46
CA THR A 43 4.61 -4.22 4.84
C THR A 43 5.31 -5.07 3.77
N SER A 44 5.55 -6.34 4.06
CA SER A 44 6.18 -7.27 3.12
C SER A 44 5.31 -7.52 1.89
N LYS A 45 3.99 -7.68 2.06
CA LYS A 45 3.05 -7.84 0.94
C LYS A 45 3.07 -6.62 0.02
N ILE A 46 3.00 -5.41 0.58
CA ILE A 46 2.99 -4.18 -0.21
C ILE A 46 4.33 -3.95 -0.91
N LYS A 47 5.46 -4.29 -0.29
CA LYS A 47 6.77 -4.24 -0.97
C LYS A 47 6.77 -5.12 -2.21
N VAL A 48 6.35 -6.39 -2.08
CA VAL A 48 6.25 -7.32 -3.22
C VAL A 48 5.29 -6.80 -4.29
N SER A 49 4.15 -6.21 -3.89
CA SER A 49 3.21 -5.60 -4.84
C SER A 49 3.83 -4.41 -5.56
N ASN A 50 4.55 -3.53 -4.86
CA ASN A 50 5.24 -2.39 -5.45
C ASN A 50 6.33 -2.83 -6.43
N ASP A 51 7.15 -3.82 -6.08
CA ASP A 51 8.17 -4.37 -6.98
C ASP A 51 7.53 -4.94 -8.26
N SER A 52 6.40 -5.64 -8.11
CA SER A 52 5.63 -6.14 -9.26
C SER A 52 5.08 -5.01 -10.14
N ASN A 53 4.55 -3.96 -9.54
CA ASN A 53 3.99 -2.82 -10.27
C ASN A 53 5.09 -2.00 -10.94
N GLU A 54 6.26 -1.87 -10.32
CA GLU A 54 7.44 -1.23 -10.92
C GLU A 54 7.94 -2.00 -12.16
N ALA A 55 8.00 -3.34 -12.07
CA ALA A 55 8.34 -4.20 -13.20
C ALA A 55 7.31 -4.08 -14.35
N LYS A 56 6.01 -4.08 -14.02
CA LYS A 56 4.93 -3.85 -15.01
C LYS A 56 5.08 -2.49 -15.66
N LEU A 57 5.30 -1.43 -14.88
CA LEU A 57 5.48 -0.08 -15.39
C LEU A 57 6.66 0.00 -16.34
N GLY A 58 7.80 -0.60 -16.00
CA GLY A 58 8.97 -0.69 -16.86
C GLY A 58 8.65 -1.36 -18.21
N THR A 59 7.94 -2.49 -18.16
CA THR A 59 7.52 -3.22 -19.37
C THR A 59 6.58 -2.38 -20.24
N VAL A 60 5.59 -1.73 -19.63
CA VAL A 60 4.62 -0.89 -20.35
C VAL A 60 5.32 0.31 -21.01
N ILE A 61 6.24 0.97 -20.30
CA ILE A 61 7.03 2.08 -20.87
C ILE A 61 7.85 1.60 -22.05
N GLN A 62 8.52 0.46 -21.95
CA GLN A 62 9.28 -0.12 -23.06
C GLN A 62 8.40 -0.42 -24.28
N GLN A 63 7.21 -0.98 -24.07
CA GLN A 63 6.25 -1.26 -25.15
C GLN A 63 5.73 0.04 -25.80
N LEU A 64 5.45 1.07 -25.00
CA LEU A 64 5.08 2.40 -25.54
C LEU A 64 6.19 3.00 -26.40
N GLN A 65 7.45 2.90 -25.97
CA GLN A 65 8.61 3.38 -26.74
C GLN A 65 8.80 2.61 -28.05
N GLN A 66 8.54 1.31 -28.07
CA GLN A 66 8.66 0.48 -29.29
C GLN A 66 7.61 0.80 -30.34
N GLN A 67 6.47 1.35 -29.97
CA GLN A 67 5.40 1.68 -30.92
C GLN A 67 5.69 2.91 -31.78
N ASN A 68 6.82 3.60 -31.56
CA ASN A 68 7.41 4.65 -32.39
C ASN A 68 6.40 5.63 -33.03
N LEU A 69 5.37 5.99 -32.26
CA LEU A 69 4.39 6.95 -32.69
C LEU A 69 4.91 8.33 -32.28
N ALA A 70 5.19 9.18 -33.31
CA ALA A 70 5.40 10.60 -33.15
C ALA A 70 4.11 11.29 -32.63
N ILE A 71 3.53 10.75 -31.62
CA ILE A 71 2.41 11.33 -30.90
C ILE A 71 3.07 12.16 -29.81
N THR A 72 2.83 13.46 -29.89
CA THR A 72 3.03 14.37 -28.76
C THR A 72 2.57 13.63 -27.52
N GLU A 73 3.49 13.34 -26.58
CA GLU A 73 3.17 12.70 -25.32
C GLU A 73 2.19 13.59 -24.57
N TYR A 74 0.90 13.47 -24.93
CA TYR A 74 -0.14 13.92 -24.05
C TYR A 74 -0.05 12.98 -22.85
N ASN A 75 0.65 13.47 -21.84
CA ASN A 75 0.91 12.67 -20.66
C ASN A 75 -0.41 12.51 -19.92
N VAL A 76 -1.14 11.45 -20.24
CA VAL A 76 -2.43 11.14 -19.60
C VAL A 76 -2.30 11.16 -18.08
N SER A 77 -1.12 10.81 -17.56
CA SER A 77 -0.81 10.86 -16.14
C SER A 77 -0.85 12.28 -15.55
N ASP A 78 -0.64 13.29 -16.36
CA ASP A 78 -0.63 14.71 -15.94
C ASP A 78 -1.99 15.40 -16.16
N ASN A 79 -3.00 14.67 -16.64
CA ASN A 79 -4.36 15.20 -16.73
C ASN A 79 -4.85 15.61 -15.33
N PRO A 80 -5.27 16.88 -15.12
CA PRO A 80 -5.67 17.38 -13.81
C PRO A 80 -6.79 16.56 -13.14
N SER A 81 -7.73 16.01 -13.92
CA SER A 81 -8.79 15.14 -13.42
C SER A 81 -8.22 13.84 -12.89
N ILE A 82 -7.26 13.23 -13.59
CA ILE A 82 -6.60 11.98 -13.20
C ILE A 82 -5.75 12.21 -11.95
N VAL A 83 -4.97 13.29 -11.90
CA VAL A 83 -4.18 13.68 -10.73
C VAL A 83 -5.09 13.83 -9.50
N LYS A 84 -6.19 14.57 -9.64
CA LYS A 84 -7.14 14.79 -8.54
C LYS A 84 -7.78 13.49 -8.03
N ILE A 85 -8.15 12.57 -8.93
CA ILE A 85 -8.72 11.28 -8.53
C ILE A 85 -7.65 10.45 -7.80
N ARG A 86 -6.42 10.43 -8.30
CA ARG A 86 -5.29 9.74 -7.67
C ARG A 86 -5.02 10.27 -6.25
N ASP A 87 -4.98 11.58 -6.09
CA ASP A 87 -4.79 12.23 -4.77
C ASP A 87 -5.90 11.83 -3.79
N ASN A 88 -7.15 11.76 -4.26
CA ASN A 88 -8.28 11.29 -3.45
C ASN A 88 -8.13 9.81 -3.06
N ILE A 89 -7.68 8.95 -3.98
CA ILE A 89 -7.41 7.53 -3.67
C ILE A 89 -6.35 7.43 -2.58
N ILE A 90 -5.25 8.18 -2.70
CA ILE A 90 -4.17 8.22 -1.72
C ILE A 90 -4.70 8.67 -0.35
N ALA A 91 -5.48 9.77 -0.31
CA ALA A 91 -6.05 10.27 0.94
C ALA A 91 -6.98 9.23 1.60
N LYS A 92 -7.85 8.57 0.82
CA LYS A 92 -8.75 7.53 1.33
C LYS A 92 -8.02 6.27 1.78
N GLN A 93 -6.93 5.91 1.12
CA GLN A 93 -6.07 4.81 1.57
C GLN A 93 -5.37 5.12 2.90
N MET A 94 -4.94 6.36 3.12
CA MET A 94 -4.38 6.78 4.42
C MET A 94 -5.43 6.71 5.53
N GLU A 95 -6.65 7.20 5.26
CA GLU A 95 -7.77 7.11 6.19
C GLU A 95 -8.11 5.64 6.53
N LEU A 96 -8.07 4.75 5.52
CA LEU A 96 -8.29 3.32 5.72
C LEU A 96 -7.23 2.70 6.64
N VAL A 97 -5.97 3.02 6.43
CA VAL A 97 -4.87 2.56 7.30
C VAL A 97 -5.10 2.98 8.76
N GLU A 98 -5.53 4.23 8.99
CA GLU A 98 -5.83 4.72 10.34
C GLU A 98 -7.04 4.01 10.98
N LEU A 99 -8.08 3.71 10.19
CA LEU A 99 -9.24 2.99 10.68
C LEU A 99 -8.92 1.52 10.99
N GLU A 100 -8.16 0.84 10.14
CA GLU A 100 -7.77 -0.56 10.33
C GLU A 100 -6.85 -0.77 11.55
N GLN A 101 -6.21 0.29 12.06
CA GLN A 101 -5.48 0.23 13.33
C GLN A 101 -6.42 0.13 14.54
N ARG A 102 -7.64 0.64 14.44
CA ARG A 102 -8.62 0.75 15.55
C ARG A 102 -9.75 -0.25 15.43
N TYR A 103 -10.07 -0.65 14.21
CA TYR A 103 -11.25 -1.46 13.88
C TYR A 103 -10.86 -2.67 13.05
N THR A 104 -11.68 -3.70 13.11
CA THR A 104 -11.53 -4.89 12.27
C THR A 104 -12.05 -4.62 10.84
N GLU A 105 -11.66 -5.45 9.88
CA GLU A 105 -12.15 -5.38 8.49
C GLU A 105 -13.68 -5.43 8.34
N LYS A 106 -14.39 -5.95 9.36
CA LYS A 106 -15.86 -6.04 9.37
C LYS A 106 -16.56 -4.78 9.89
N HIS A 107 -15.80 -3.78 10.35
CA HIS A 107 -16.39 -2.54 10.85
C HIS A 107 -17.08 -1.80 9.72
N PRO A 108 -18.30 -1.23 9.95
CA PRO A 108 -19.05 -0.52 8.91
C PRO A 108 -18.25 0.57 8.20
N ASP A 109 -17.50 1.38 8.96
CA ASP A 109 -16.70 2.47 8.39
C ASP A 109 -15.54 1.96 7.52
N VAL A 110 -14.90 0.84 7.90
CA VAL A 110 -13.86 0.19 7.09
C VAL A 110 -14.44 -0.32 5.77
N ILE A 111 -15.62 -0.96 5.83
CA ILE A 111 -16.33 -1.47 4.64
C ILE A 111 -16.74 -0.30 3.73
N LEU A 112 -17.27 0.77 4.31
CA LEU A 112 -17.70 1.96 3.56
C LEU A 112 -16.50 2.59 2.84
N LEU A 113 -15.40 2.77 3.54
CA LEU A 113 -14.21 3.41 3.00
C LEU A 113 -13.55 2.55 1.90
N LYS A 114 -13.52 1.22 2.04
CA LYS A 114 -13.09 0.31 0.98
C LYS A 114 -13.95 0.47 -0.28
N LYS A 115 -15.26 0.59 -0.11
CA LYS A 115 -16.18 0.83 -1.23
C LYS A 115 -15.94 2.18 -1.91
N GLU A 116 -15.70 3.25 -1.16
CA GLU A 116 -15.35 4.56 -1.71
C GLU A 116 -14.06 4.51 -2.54
N ILE A 117 -13.06 3.76 -2.06
CA ILE A 117 -11.80 3.56 -2.79
C ILE A 117 -12.04 2.80 -4.09
N ASP A 118 -12.88 1.75 -4.08
CA ASP A 118 -13.24 1.00 -5.28
C ASP A 118 -13.99 1.89 -6.29
N GLU A 119 -14.89 2.73 -5.84
CA GLU A 119 -15.59 3.70 -6.69
C GLU A 119 -14.63 4.73 -7.32
N LEU A 120 -13.64 5.21 -6.56
CA LEU A 120 -12.60 6.09 -7.07
C LEU A 120 -11.69 5.40 -8.10
N ASN A 121 -11.34 4.13 -7.89
CA ASN A 121 -10.56 3.34 -8.85
C ASN A 121 -11.33 3.13 -10.16
N ASN A 122 -12.63 2.84 -10.09
CA ASN A 122 -13.50 2.75 -11.27
C ASN A 122 -13.57 4.09 -12.01
N LYS A 123 -13.70 5.19 -11.27
CA LYS A 123 -13.70 6.55 -11.84
C LYS A 123 -12.36 6.88 -12.50
N LEU A 124 -11.25 6.49 -11.88
CA LEU A 124 -9.91 6.66 -12.48
C LEU A 124 -9.82 5.93 -13.82
N SER A 125 -10.23 4.67 -13.86
CA SER A 125 -10.23 3.87 -15.09
C SER A 125 -11.07 4.52 -16.20
N SER A 126 -12.26 4.99 -15.86
CA SER A 126 -13.16 5.68 -16.81
C SER A 126 -12.55 7.00 -17.31
N GLU A 127 -11.96 7.80 -16.43
CA GLU A 127 -11.33 9.09 -16.80
C GLU A 127 -10.11 8.89 -17.70
N VAL A 128 -9.30 7.84 -17.43
CA VAL A 128 -8.18 7.46 -18.30
C VAL A 128 -8.68 7.08 -19.69
N GLN A 129 -9.72 6.23 -19.77
CA GLN A 129 -10.31 5.85 -21.05
C GLN A 129 -10.83 7.06 -21.84
N GLN A 130 -11.52 7.97 -21.15
CA GLN A 130 -12.06 9.20 -21.76
C GLN A 130 -10.93 10.14 -22.21
N SER A 131 -9.90 10.31 -21.40
CA SER A 131 -8.73 11.14 -21.71
C SER A 131 -7.97 10.61 -22.92
N VAL A 132 -7.78 9.29 -22.98
CA VAL A 132 -7.19 8.60 -24.13
C VAL A 132 -8.06 8.76 -25.37
N ALA A 133 -9.37 8.58 -25.26
CA ALA A 133 -10.31 8.71 -26.38
C ALA A 133 -10.39 10.14 -26.91
N SER A 134 -10.34 11.15 -26.06
CA SER A 134 -10.39 12.56 -26.46
C SER A 134 -9.09 13.07 -27.11
N GLY A 135 -7.94 12.49 -26.74
CA GLY A 135 -6.65 12.78 -27.38
C GLY A 135 -6.42 12.01 -28.70
N ALA A 136 -7.28 11.07 -29.00
CA ALA A 136 -7.05 9.98 -29.93
C ALA A 136 -7.89 10.02 -31.20
N ASN A 137 -7.85 11.09 -31.95
CA ASN A 137 -8.33 10.94 -33.35
C ASN A 137 -7.48 9.95 -34.19
N THR A 138 -6.44 9.35 -33.62
CA THR A 138 -5.49 8.47 -34.33
C THR A 138 -4.85 7.36 -33.45
N LEU A 139 -5.27 7.15 -32.20
CA LEU A 139 -4.61 6.16 -31.32
C LEU A 139 -5.06 4.73 -31.63
N ASN A 140 -4.06 3.87 -31.88
CA ASN A 140 -4.24 2.44 -31.93
C ASN A 140 -4.80 1.94 -30.57
N PRO A 141 -5.82 1.06 -30.54
CA PRO A 141 -6.38 0.47 -29.31
C PRO A 141 -5.34 -0.14 -28.37
N VAL A 142 -4.24 -0.70 -28.93
CA VAL A 142 -3.12 -1.24 -28.15
C VAL A 142 -2.41 -0.13 -27.37
N HIS A 143 -2.17 1.02 -28.01
CA HIS A 143 -1.54 2.16 -27.35
C HIS A 143 -2.42 2.73 -26.23
N ALA A 144 -3.72 2.83 -26.46
CA ALA A 144 -4.69 3.25 -25.44
C ALA A 144 -4.67 2.31 -24.23
N GLY A 145 -4.63 1.00 -24.46
CA GLY A 145 -4.53 0.00 -23.40
C GLY A 145 -3.21 0.09 -22.60
N LEU A 146 -2.10 0.38 -23.27
CA LEU A 146 -0.81 0.58 -22.61
C LEU A 146 -0.79 1.84 -21.73
N LEU A 147 -1.37 2.95 -22.20
CA LEU A 147 -1.50 4.17 -21.41
C LEU A 147 -2.36 3.95 -20.17
N GLN A 148 -3.46 3.21 -20.30
CA GLN A 148 -4.29 2.83 -19.14
C GLN A 148 -3.50 2.01 -18.12
N GLN A 149 -2.76 1.00 -18.56
CA GLN A 149 -1.91 0.18 -17.70
C GLN A 149 -0.82 1.01 -17.01
N LYS A 150 -0.22 1.97 -17.73
CA LYS A 150 0.77 2.90 -17.17
C LYS A 150 0.18 3.70 -16.02
N VAL A 151 -0.94 4.39 -16.24
CA VAL A 151 -1.59 5.22 -15.20
C VAL A 151 -2.01 4.38 -13.99
N GLN A 152 -2.51 3.18 -14.23
CA GLN A 152 -2.89 2.28 -13.15
C GLN A 152 -1.68 1.85 -12.32
N ALA A 153 -0.60 1.41 -12.95
CA ALA A 153 0.62 1.01 -12.26
C ALA A 153 1.26 2.16 -11.47
N GLU A 154 1.29 3.38 -12.04
CA GLU A 154 1.76 4.59 -11.36
C GLU A 154 0.91 4.93 -10.12
N THR A 155 -0.41 4.76 -10.22
CA THR A 155 -1.34 5.00 -9.11
C THR A 155 -1.13 3.98 -8.00
N GLU A 156 -1.06 2.69 -8.32
CA GLU A 156 -0.82 1.61 -7.37
C GLU A 156 0.54 1.78 -6.67
N LEU A 157 1.58 2.18 -7.39
CA LEU A 157 2.89 2.51 -6.82
C LEU A 157 2.82 3.69 -5.85
N SER A 158 2.10 4.75 -6.22
CA SER A 158 1.94 5.94 -5.37
C SER A 158 1.21 5.59 -4.08
N VAL A 159 0.11 4.85 -4.17
CA VAL A 159 -0.64 4.32 -3.01
C VAL A 159 0.25 3.44 -2.15
N GLY A 160 0.95 2.49 -2.75
CA GLY A 160 1.83 1.57 -2.01
C GLY A 160 2.98 2.27 -1.28
N ARG A 161 3.58 3.31 -1.88
CA ARG A 161 4.63 4.13 -1.23
C ARG A 161 4.10 4.89 -0.02
N VAL A 162 2.92 5.51 -0.14
CA VAL A 162 2.27 6.22 0.97
C VAL A 162 1.94 5.23 2.09
N TRP A 163 1.40 4.06 1.74
CA TRP A 163 1.07 3.01 2.69
C TRP A 163 2.33 2.51 3.44
N LEU A 164 3.43 2.24 2.74
CA LEU A 164 4.70 1.85 3.36
C LEU A 164 5.23 2.92 4.32
N THR A 165 5.10 4.19 3.98
CA THR A 165 5.47 5.30 4.85
C THR A 165 4.64 5.32 6.13
N SER A 166 3.33 5.11 6.01
CA SER A 166 2.40 5.06 7.16
C SER A 166 2.67 3.85 8.05
N MET A 167 2.91 2.68 7.47
CA MET A 167 3.27 1.47 8.23
C MET A 167 4.63 1.61 8.93
N GLY A 168 5.61 2.27 8.30
CA GLY A 168 6.89 2.56 8.94
C GLY A 168 6.73 3.44 10.18
N LYS A 169 5.86 4.45 10.15
CA LYS A 169 5.54 5.27 11.32
C LYS A 169 4.85 4.45 12.41
N LEU A 170 3.89 3.61 12.03
CA LEU A 170 3.19 2.72 12.97
C LEU A 170 4.16 1.75 13.65
N GLN A 171 5.05 1.14 12.88
CA GLN A 171 6.08 0.25 13.40
C GLN A 171 6.95 0.95 14.44
N GLN A 172 7.46 2.16 14.14
CA GLN A 172 8.25 2.96 15.08
C GLN A 172 7.49 3.29 16.36
N GLU A 173 6.19 3.60 16.25
CA GLU A 173 5.36 3.88 17.43
C GLU A 173 5.16 2.63 18.28
N LEU A 174 4.91 1.47 17.68
CA LEU A 174 4.79 0.19 18.40
C LEU A 174 6.10 -0.23 19.07
N GLU A 175 7.24 -0.03 18.40
CA GLU A 175 8.58 -0.28 18.97
C GLU A 175 8.86 0.64 20.16
N LYS A 176 8.46 1.92 20.07
CA LYS A 176 8.56 2.86 21.18
C LYS A 176 7.68 2.44 22.36
N GLN A 177 6.44 2.02 22.12
CA GLN A 177 5.56 1.50 23.18
C GLN A 177 6.16 0.26 23.84
N MET A 178 6.76 -0.63 23.06
CA MET A 178 7.49 -1.80 23.56
C MET A 178 8.66 -1.37 24.47
N SER A 179 9.43 -0.38 24.05
CA SER A 179 10.58 0.12 24.82
C SER A 179 10.15 0.77 26.14
N VAL A 180 9.03 1.50 26.17
CA VAL A 180 8.47 2.11 27.38
C VAL A 180 7.98 1.03 28.35
N LEU A 181 7.30 0.00 27.87
CA LEU A 181 6.90 -1.15 28.70
C LEU A 181 8.11 -1.84 29.33
N SER A 182 9.22 -1.91 28.59
CA SER A 182 10.46 -2.51 29.07
C SER A 182 11.18 -1.68 30.14
N GLN A 183 11.01 -0.36 30.16
CA GLN A 183 11.66 0.56 31.10
C GLN A 183 10.81 0.85 32.35
N GLY A 184 9.50 0.62 32.29
CA GLY A 184 8.55 0.91 33.37
C GLY A 184 8.51 -0.13 34.50
N THR A 185 9.44 -1.08 34.51
CA THR A 185 9.55 -2.16 35.53
C THR A 185 10.79 -2.03 36.41
N VAL A 186 11.14 -0.80 36.80
CA VAL A 186 12.13 -0.56 37.87
C VAL A 186 11.42 -0.06 39.13
#